data_1f8af856355215b8917916b28b0de119
#
_entry.id   1f8af856355215b8917916b28b0de119
#
_cell.length_a   1.000
_cell.length_b   1.000
_cell.length_c   1.000
_cell.angle_alpha   90.00
_cell.angle_beta   90.00
_cell.angle_gamma   90.00
#
_symmetry.space_group_name_H-M   'P 1'
#
loop_
_entity.id
_entity.type
_entity.pdbx_description
1 polymer ?
#
loop_
_entity_poly.entity_id
_entity_poly.type
_entity_poly.pdbx_seq_one_letter_code
_entity_poly.pdbx_strand_id
1 'polypeptide(L)'
;MLKVGLTGAIASGKSVVGEMFVALGAHLVQADRIAHSLMQPGEPVYNEVVRQFGRDILNPDGSVNRSRLAELAFGTNSLSSSPVRPHSGTASPASNKPARVEELNRIVHPAVLRSQKEWMDEIGRRDPHAVAIVEAALILEAGAAKQFDRLIVVKCTEAQRIARFAARQKLDLESARKEVTRRMAAQLPEKEKIKAANYVIDNSATLDQTREQVREVWGKLHAEAA
;
A
#
# COMPACT_ATOMS: atom_id res chain seq x y z
N MET A 1 -16.74 17.89 -2.55
CA MET A 1 -15.92 16.66 -2.80
C MET A 1 -15.74 15.91 -1.49
N LEU A 2 -15.97 14.61 -1.49
CA LEU A 2 -15.79 13.73 -0.35
C LEU A 2 -14.45 12.99 -0.44
N LYS A 3 -13.63 13.08 0.61
CA LYS A 3 -12.31 12.41 0.70
C LYS A 3 -12.48 11.08 1.41
N VAL A 4 -12.12 9.98 0.76
CA VAL A 4 -12.34 8.62 1.28
C VAL A 4 -11.03 7.86 1.35
N GLY A 5 -10.71 7.29 2.51
CA GLY A 5 -9.62 6.35 2.69
C GLY A 5 -10.09 4.92 2.48
N LEU A 6 -9.45 4.16 1.61
CA LEU A 6 -9.69 2.73 1.40
C LEU A 6 -8.51 1.94 1.95
N THR A 7 -8.72 1.23 3.04
CA THR A 7 -7.67 0.45 3.72
C THR A 7 -8.09 -0.99 4.00
N GLY A 8 -7.21 -1.75 4.58
CA GLY A 8 -7.40 -3.15 4.93
C GLY A 8 -6.09 -3.91 4.93
N ALA A 9 -6.08 -5.10 5.48
CA ALA A 9 -4.87 -5.91 5.60
C ALA A 9 -4.28 -6.30 4.23
N ILE A 10 -3.05 -6.82 4.26
CA ILE A 10 -2.41 -7.37 3.05
C ILE A 10 -3.31 -8.41 2.37
N ALA A 11 -3.39 -8.37 1.04
CA ALA A 11 -4.18 -9.29 0.20
C ALA A 11 -5.68 -9.37 0.55
N SER A 12 -6.26 -8.38 1.25
CA SER A 12 -7.71 -8.33 1.53
C SER A 12 -8.57 -8.08 0.28
N GLY A 13 -7.97 -7.60 -0.82
CA GLY A 13 -8.66 -7.29 -2.06
C GLY A 13 -9.03 -5.82 -2.23
N LYS A 14 -8.35 -4.91 -1.54
CA LYS A 14 -8.56 -3.45 -1.65
C LYS A 14 -8.61 -2.94 -3.09
N SER A 15 -7.65 -3.35 -3.91
CA SER A 15 -7.57 -2.86 -5.30
C SER A 15 -8.76 -3.31 -6.14
N VAL A 16 -9.26 -4.55 -5.93
CA VAL A 16 -10.49 -5.03 -6.59
C VAL A 16 -11.70 -4.19 -6.16
N VAL A 17 -11.81 -3.91 -4.87
CA VAL A 17 -12.89 -3.06 -4.33
C VAL A 17 -12.73 -1.61 -4.84
N GLY A 18 -11.50 -1.09 -4.90
CA GLY A 18 -11.21 0.22 -5.46
C GLY A 18 -11.66 0.35 -6.91
N GLU A 19 -11.34 -0.64 -7.76
CA GLU A 19 -11.79 -0.67 -9.16
C GLU A 19 -13.34 -0.78 -9.29
N MET A 20 -14.00 -1.45 -8.35
CA MET A 20 -15.47 -1.46 -8.32
C MET A 20 -16.05 -0.06 -8.04
N PHE A 21 -15.43 0.74 -7.15
CA PHE A 21 -15.81 2.13 -6.93
C PHE A 21 -15.53 3.00 -8.16
N VAL A 22 -14.40 2.80 -8.84
CA VAL A 22 -14.10 3.51 -10.11
C VAL A 22 -15.16 3.23 -11.16
N ALA A 23 -15.60 1.99 -11.30
CA ALA A 23 -16.68 1.63 -12.22
C ALA A 23 -18.03 2.31 -11.90
N LEU A 24 -18.20 2.82 -10.68
CA LEU A 24 -19.38 3.58 -10.25
C LEU A 24 -19.18 5.11 -10.35
N GLY A 25 -17.98 5.58 -10.73
CA GLY A 25 -17.67 7.00 -10.92
C GLY A 25 -16.74 7.61 -9.88
N ALA A 26 -16.17 6.84 -8.95
CA ALA A 26 -15.18 7.35 -8.02
C ALA A 26 -13.85 7.63 -8.71
N HIS A 27 -13.13 8.65 -8.23
CA HIS A 27 -11.71 8.83 -8.53
C HIS A 27 -10.89 8.01 -7.55
N LEU A 28 -9.89 7.28 -8.05
CA LEU A 28 -9.04 6.40 -7.23
C LEU A 28 -7.56 6.67 -7.47
N VAL A 29 -6.80 6.79 -6.38
CA VAL A 29 -5.35 6.76 -6.42
C VAL A 29 -4.82 5.76 -5.39
N GLN A 30 -3.76 5.06 -5.76
CA GLN A 30 -3.07 4.11 -4.87
C GLN A 30 -1.80 4.76 -4.31
N ALA A 31 -1.67 4.82 -2.98
CA ALA A 31 -0.50 5.38 -2.31
C ALA A 31 0.81 4.70 -2.74
N ASP A 32 0.78 3.39 -2.98
CA ASP A 32 1.94 2.63 -3.46
C ASP A 32 2.39 3.06 -4.87
N ARG A 33 1.44 3.46 -5.74
CA ARG A 33 1.76 4.00 -7.07
C ARG A 33 2.34 5.41 -6.98
N ILE A 34 1.82 6.25 -6.09
CA ILE A 34 2.40 7.57 -5.82
C ILE A 34 3.84 7.41 -5.31
N ALA A 35 4.06 6.57 -4.30
CA ALA A 35 5.41 6.31 -3.80
C ALA A 35 6.35 5.82 -4.90
N HIS A 36 5.83 5.02 -5.84
CA HIS A 36 6.61 4.55 -6.98
C HIS A 36 6.96 5.67 -7.95
N SER A 37 6.03 6.54 -8.32
CA SER A 37 6.31 7.66 -9.22
C SER A 37 7.31 8.64 -8.61
N LEU A 38 7.16 8.94 -7.32
CA LEU A 38 8.09 9.83 -6.60
C LEU A 38 9.52 9.28 -6.47
N MET A 39 9.70 7.97 -6.64
CA MET A 39 11.03 7.32 -6.64
C MET A 39 11.56 7.04 -8.05
N GLN A 40 11.02 7.68 -9.10
CA GLN A 40 11.59 7.60 -10.44
C GLN A 40 12.80 8.53 -10.60
N PRO A 41 13.77 8.18 -11.47
CA PRO A 41 14.92 9.04 -11.75
C PRO A 41 14.48 10.47 -12.12
N GLY A 42 15.11 11.46 -11.49
CA GLY A 42 14.78 12.88 -11.67
C GLY A 42 13.88 13.47 -10.59
N GLU A 43 13.16 12.65 -9.85
CA GLU A 43 12.30 13.11 -8.76
C GLU A 43 13.10 13.53 -7.51
N PRO A 44 12.66 14.55 -6.75
CA PRO A 44 13.33 14.96 -5.51
C PRO A 44 13.46 13.84 -4.49
N VAL A 45 12.41 13.01 -4.33
CA VAL A 45 12.39 11.85 -3.41
C VAL A 45 13.40 10.79 -3.85
N TYR A 46 13.52 10.54 -5.16
CA TYR A 46 14.55 9.64 -5.69
C TYR A 46 15.95 10.08 -5.27
N ASN A 47 16.27 11.36 -5.47
CA ASN A 47 17.59 11.90 -5.13
C ASN A 47 17.89 11.77 -3.63
N GLU A 48 16.90 12.02 -2.78
CA GLU A 48 17.01 11.89 -1.33
C GLU A 48 17.22 10.44 -0.91
N VAL A 49 16.45 9.49 -1.47
CA VAL A 49 16.57 8.05 -1.19
C VAL A 49 17.93 7.54 -1.63
N VAL A 50 18.41 7.92 -2.83
CA VAL A 50 19.75 7.52 -3.31
C VAL A 50 20.85 8.12 -2.44
N ARG A 51 20.73 9.37 -2.00
CA ARG A 51 21.67 9.99 -1.07
C ARG A 51 21.76 9.25 0.26
N GLN A 52 20.59 8.82 0.80
CA GLN A 52 20.50 8.18 2.10
C GLN A 52 20.90 6.70 2.08
N PHE A 53 20.52 5.95 1.04
CA PHE A 53 20.71 4.51 0.95
C PHE A 53 21.92 4.09 0.09
N GLY A 54 22.50 5.03 -0.66
CA GLY A 54 23.63 4.78 -1.55
C GLY A 54 23.21 4.32 -2.95
N ARG A 55 24.16 4.31 -3.88
CA ARG A 55 23.93 3.89 -5.27
C ARG A 55 23.70 2.38 -5.45
N ASP A 56 24.03 1.58 -4.44
CA ASP A 56 23.86 0.12 -4.47
C ASP A 56 22.40 -0.32 -4.57
N ILE A 57 21.46 0.61 -4.30
CA ILE A 57 20.03 0.38 -4.49
C ILE A 57 19.57 0.58 -5.93
N LEU A 58 20.45 0.94 -6.87
CA LEU A 58 20.07 1.22 -8.25
C LEU A 58 20.25 0.00 -9.16
N ASN A 59 19.38 -0.11 -10.14
CA ASN A 59 19.55 -0.97 -11.29
C ASN A 59 20.53 -0.32 -12.29
N PRO A 60 21.02 -1.07 -13.30
CA PRO A 60 21.91 -0.52 -14.33
C PRO A 60 21.32 0.63 -15.13
N ASP A 61 19.99 0.71 -15.25
CA ASP A 61 19.26 1.80 -15.92
C ASP A 61 19.05 3.05 -15.05
N GLY A 62 19.57 3.04 -13.82
CA GLY A 62 19.44 4.13 -12.85
C GLY A 62 18.12 4.11 -12.06
N SER A 63 17.19 3.23 -12.34
CA SER A 63 15.96 3.07 -11.54
C SER A 63 16.24 2.44 -10.17
N VAL A 64 15.37 2.70 -9.18
CA VAL A 64 15.49 2.09 -7.85
C VAL A 64 15.18 0.58 -7.90
N ASN A 65 16.14 -0.24 -7.51
CA ASN A 65 15.94 -1.66 -7.26
C ASN A 65 15.20 -1.86 -5.93
N ARG A 66 13.90 -2.10 -6.03
CA ARG A 66 13.01 -2.21 -4.86
C ARG A 66 13.39 -3.35 -3.91
N SER A 67 13.89 -4.46 -4.44
CA SER A 67 14.31 -5.59 -3.62
C SER A 67 15.50 -5.22 -2.76
N ARG A 68 16.53 -4.60 -3.36
CA ARG A 68 17.72 -4.11 -2.63
C ARG A 68 17.38 -3.02 -1.62
N LEU A 69 16.51 -2.06 -1.99
CA LEU A 69 16.03 -1.05 -1.06
C LEU A 69 15.26 -1.67 0.10
N ALA A 70 14.40 -2.64 -0.17
CA ALA A 70 13.65 -3.36 0.87
C ALA A 70 14.60 -4.17 1.78
N GLU A 71 15.61 -4.82 1.25
CA GLU A 71 16.64 -5.54 2.04
C GLU A 71 17.39 -4.58 2.97
N LEU A 72 17.77 -3.41 2.50
CA LEU A 72 18.45 -2.39 3.32
C LEU A 72 17.51 -1.72 4.34
N ALA A 73 16.25 -1.51 3.98
CA ALA A 73 15.30 -0.86 4.85
C ALA A 73 14.73 -1.81 5.92
N PHE A 74 14.44 -3.07 5.56
CA PHE A 74 13.76 -4.04 6.44
C PHE A 74 14.68 -5.14 6.97
N GLY A 75 15.96 -5.18 6.55
CA GLY A 75 16.92 -6.26 6.87
C GLY A 75 16.78 -7.48 5.96
N THR A 76 17.80 -8.36 5.98
CA THR A 76 17.96 -9.50 5.06
C THR A 76 16.95 -10.65 5.22
N ASN A 77 15.91 -10.50 6.04
CA ASN A 77 14.82 -11.48 6.18
C ASN A 77 13.66 -11.28 5.21
N SER A 78 13.75 -10.35 4.25
CA SER A 78 12.77 -10.25 3.16
C SER A 78 13.15 -11.25 2.08
N LEU A 79 12.30 -12.23 1.86
CA LEU A 79 12.44 -13.24 0.80
C LEU A 79 12.59 -12.58 -0.57
N SER A 80 13.80 -12.36 -1.04
CA SER A 80 14.07 -12.21 -2.45
C SER A 80 14.29 -13.58 -3.06
N SER A 81 13.28 -14.14 -3.66
CA SER A 81 13.40 -15.32 -4.51
C SER A 81 14.02 -14.91 -5.86
N SER A 82 15.34 -14.84 -5.91
CA SER A 82 16.11 -14.96 -7.14
C SER A 82 17.49 -15.48 -6.80
N PRO A 83 17.92 -16.62 -7.36
CA PRO A 83 19.28 -17.14 -7.15
C PRO A 83 20.25 -16.34 -8.03
N VAL A 84 20.79 -15.26 -7.50
CA VAL A 84 21.96 -14.63 -8.10
C VAL A 84 23.16 -15.42 -7.59
N ARG A 85 23.84 -16.12 -8.52
CA ARG A 85 25.11 -16.82 -8.26
C ARG A 85 26.12 -15.83 -7.67
N PRO A 86 26.85 -16.21 -6.63
CA PRO A 86 27.89 -15.33 -6.07
C PRO A 86 29.08 -15.28 -7.07
N HIS A 87 29.37 -14.07 -7.55
CA HIS A 87 30.71 -13.82 -8.07
C HIS A 87 31.62 -13.71 -6.86
N SER A 88 32.69 -14.51 -6.92
CA SER A 88 33.77 -14.63 -5.96
C SER A 88 34.33 -13.26 -5.53
N GLY A 89 34.09 -12.90 -4.28
CA GLY A 89 34.67 -11.74 -3.63
C GLY A 89 34.28 -11.77 -2.16
N THR A 90 35.27 -12.09 -1.30
CA THR A 90 35.31 -12.07 0.16
C THR A 90 34.03 -11.65 0.88
N ALA A 91 33.35 -12.64 1.44
CA ALA A 91 32.20 -12.44 2.31
C ALA A 91 32.67 -11.71 3.59
N SER A 92 32.34 -10.42 3.69
CA SER A 92 32.27 -9.73 4.97
C SER A 92 31.13 -10.31 5.80
N PRO A 93 31.28 -10.50 7.12
CA PRO A 93 30.26 -11.08 7.97
C PRO A 93 28.98 -10.22 7.87
N ALA A 94 27.82 -10.87 7.71
CA ALA A 94 26.50 -10.26 7.65
C ALA A 94 26.35 -9.24 8.78
N SER A 95 26.47 -7.97 8.44
CA SER A 95 26.27 -6.88 9.40
C SER A 95 24.80 -6.89 9.79
N ASN A 96 24.53 -7.16 11.06
CA ASN A 96 23.24 -7.02 11.70
C ASN A 96 22.94 -5.49 11.83
N LYS A 97 22.79 -4.82 10.67
CA LYS A 97 22.43 -3.40 10.64
C LYS A 97 20.97 -3.27 11.05
N PRO A 98 20.65 -2.37 11.99
CA PRO A 98 19.26 -2.11 12.35
C PRO A 98 18.44 -1.73 11.11
N ALA A 99 17.19 -2.16 11.08
CA ALA A 99 16.28 -1.84 9.99
C ALA A 99 16.17 -0.31 9.82
N ARG A 100 16.40 0.18 8.60
CA ARG A 100 16.38 1.61 8.25
C ARG A 100 15.02 2.04 7.70
N VAL A 101 13.97 1.28 8.03
CA VAL A 101 12.61 1.56 7.54
C VAL A 101 12.10 2.94 7.96
N GLU A 102 12.46 3.40 9.16
CA GLU A 102 12.07 4.73 9.64
C GLU A 102 12.73 5.86 8.83
N GLU A 103 13.99 5.65 8.39
CA GLU A 103 14.68 6.60 7.52
C GLU A 103 13.98 6.70 6.16
N LEU A 104 13.63 5.56 5.56
CA LEU A 104 12.89 5.51 4.30
C LEU A 104 11.52 6.19 4.44
N ASN A 105 10.78 5.86 5.50
CA ASN A 105 9.48 6.44 5.76
C ASN A 105 9.54 7.95 5.98
N ARG A 106 10.57 8.45 6.66
CA ARG A 106 10.76 9.90 6.87
C ARG A 106 10.94 10.67 5.57
N ILE A 107 11.54 10.04 4.55
CA ILE A 107 11.73 10.64 3.22
C ILE A 107 10.44 10.51 2.38
N VAL A 108 9.87 9.32 2.32
CA VAL A 108 8.81 8.98 1.35
C VAL A 108 7.42 9.42 1.84
N HIS A 109 7.07 9.18 3.11
CA HIS A 109 5.71 9.45 3.62
C HIS A 109 5.27 10.90 3.44
N PRO A 110 6.05 11.94 3.81
CA PRO A 110 5.60 13.32 3.67
C PRO A 110 5.35 13.70 2.21
N ALA A 111 6.15 13.16 1.28
CA ALA A 111 5.99 13.42 -0.15
C ALA A 111 4.73 12.74 -0.70
N VAL A 112 4.47 11.49 -0.29
CA VAL A 112 3.25 10.76 -0.67
C VAL A 112 2.01 11.49 -0.16
N LEU A 113 2.00 11.93 1.10
CA LEU A 113 0.86 12.66 1.66
C LEU A 113 0.60 14.00 0.96
N ARG A 114 1.66 14.74 0.60
CA ARG A 114 1.53 15.96 -0.21
C ARG A 114 0.92 15.67 -1.58
N SER A 115 1.47 14.67 -2.29
CA SER A 115 0.96 14.30 -3.60
C SER A 115 -0.49 13.82 -3.57
N GLN A 116 -0.89 13.06 -2.52
CA GLN A 116 -2.29 12.68 -2.30
C GLN A 116 -3.18 13.90 -2.10
N LYS A 117 -2.74 14.85 -1.28
CA LYS A 117 -3.49 16.08 -1.02
C LYS A 117 -3.66 16.89 -2.31
N GLU A 118 -2.58 17.12 -3.05
CA GLU A 118 -2.60 17.84 -4.32
C GLU A 118 -3.54 17.19 -5.33
N TRP A 119 -3.49 15.86 -5.43
CA TRP A 119 -4.40 15.09 -6.30
C TRP A 119 -5.86 15.25 -5.88
N MET A 120 -6.18 15.15 -4.58
CA MET A 120 -7.54 15.37 -4.09
C MET A 120 -8.00 16.81 -4.33
N ASP A 121 -7.15 17.80 -4.05
CA ASP A 121 -7.47 19.21 -4.25
C ASP A 121 -7.74 19.53 -5.74
N GLU A 122 -7.02 18.87 -6.66
CA GLU A 122 -7.25 19.00 -8.11
C GLU A 122 -8.62 18.44 -8.52
N ILE A 123 -8.99 17.26 -8.00
CA ILE A 123 -10.32 16.69 -8.25
C ILE A 123 -11.40 17.61 -7.71
N GLY A 124 -11.28 18.08 -6.47
CA GLY A 124 -12.28 18.97 -5.86
C GLY A 124 -12.46 20.31 -6.57
N ARG A 125 -11.41 20.82 -7.25
CA ARG A 125 -11.51 22.02 -8.10
C ARG A 125 -12.31 21.76 -9.39
N ARG A 126 -12.19 20.53 -9.95
CA ARG A 126 -12.88 20.14 -11.18
C ARG A 126 -14.32 19.72 -10.92
N ASP A 127 -14.54 19.00 -9.83
CA ASP A 127 -15.84 18.50 -9.43
C ASP A 127 -16.01 18.59 -7.90
N PRO A 128 -16.75 19.61 -7.42
CA PRO A 128 -17.04 19.77 -5.99
C PRO A 128 -17.87 18.62 -5.39
N HIS A 129 -18.53 17.81 -6.19
CA HIS A 129 -19.34 16.67 -5.77
C HIS A 129 -18.66 15.32 -5.97
N ALA A 130 -17.40 15.31 -6.41
CA ALA A 130 -16.64 14.09 -6.62
C ALA A 130 -16.42 13.29 -5.32
N VAL A 131 -16.30 11.98 -5.45
CA VAL A 131 -15.79 11.07 -4.43
C VAL A 131 -14.37 10.69 -4.79
N ALA A 132 -13.38 11.15 -4.01
CA ALA A 132 -11.97 10.88 -4.21
C ALA A 132 -11.48 9.84 -3.21
N ILE A 133 -11.05 8.68 -3.69
CA ILE A 133 -10.61 7.53 -2.88
C ILE A 133 -9.09 7.40 -2.94
N VAL A 134 -8.45 7.33 -1.77
CA VAL A 134 -7.03 6.97 -1.63
C VAL A 134 -6.93 5.56 -1.07
N GLU A 135 -6.38 4.64 -1.87
CA GLU A 135 -6.09 3.28 -1.43
C GLU A 135 -4.69 3.23 -0.78
N ALA A 136 -4.64 2.83 0.49
CA ALA A 136 -3.39 2.54 1.19
C ALA A 136 -3.59 1.49 2.29
N ALA A 137 -2.56 0.65 2.53
CA ALA A 137 -2.63 -0.39 3.54
C ALA A 137 -2.46 0.14 4.97
N LEU A 138 -1.75 1.26 5.13
CA LEU A 138 -1.27 1.77 6.43
C LEU A 138 -1.84 3.14 6.80
N ILE A 139 -3.08 3.46 6.37
CA ILE A 139 -3.72 4.76 6.64
C ILE A 139 -3.78 5.06 8.16
N LEU A 140 -4.17 4.07 8.95
CA LEU A 140 -4.33 4.21 10.39
C LEU A 140 -2.98 4.23 11.11
N GLU A 141 -2.08 3.34 10.72
CA GLU A 141 -0.73 3.23 11.27
C GLU A 141 0.10 4.50 11.04
N ALA A 142 -0.09 5.13 9.88
CA ALA A 142 0.56 6.40 9.54
C ALA A 142 -0.12 7.62 10.19
N GLY A 143 -1.19 7.44 10.97
CA GLY A 143 -1.97 8.55 11.54
C GLY A 143 -2.68 9.41 10.50
N ALA A 144 -2.82 8.93 9.26
CA ALA A 144 -3.36 9.68 8.13
C ALA A 144 -4.91 9.65 8.06
N ALA A 145 -5.57 8.91 8.94
CA ALA A 145 -7.04 8.77 8.92
C ALA A 145 -7.78 10.11 9.00
N LYS A 146 -7.22 11.09 9.72
CA LYS A 146 -7.80 12.45 9.87
C LYS A 146 -7.83 13.27 8.57
N GLN A 147 -7.17 12.81 7.50
CA GLN A 147 -7.18 13.47 6.20
C GLN A 147 -8.40 13.09 5.35
N PHE A 148 -9.17 12.11 5.80
CA PHE A 148 -10.32 11.56 5.10
C PHE A 148 -11.61 11.85 5.87
N ASP A 149 -12.67 12.16 5.14
CA ASP A 149 -14.02 12.35 5.69
C ASP A 149 -14.64 11.00 6.06
N ARG A 150 -14.33 9.96 5.28
CA ARG A 150 -14.79 8.59 5.49
C ARG A 150 -13.65 7.58 5.29
N LEU A 151 -13.72 6.51 6.08
CA LEU A 151 -12.78 5.40 6.00
C LEU A 151 -13.52 4.11 5.69
N ILE A 152 -13.08 3.42 4.64
CA ILE A 152 -13.56 2.08 4.24
C ILE A 152 -12.50 1.06 4.58
N VAL A 153 -12.88 -0.01 5.27
CA VAL A 153 -12.00 -1.16 5.54
C VAL A 153 -12.46 -2.37 4.74
N VAL A 154 -11.56 -2.93 3.94
CA VAL A 154 -11.79 -4.19 3.24
C VAL A 154 -11.20 -5.33 4.04
N LYS A 155 -12.04 -6.32 4.41
CA LYS A 155 -11.63 -7.52 5.11
C LYS A 155 -11.83 -8.78 4.28
N CYS A 156 -11.13 -9.85 4.63
CA CYS A 156 -11.36 -11.21 4.13
C CYS A 156 -10.83 -12.21 5.13
N THR A 157 -11.08 -13.50 4.92
CA THR A 157 -10.54 -14.55 5.80
C THR A 157 -9.02 -14.66 5.68
N GLU A 158 -8.37 -15.15 6.74
CA GLU A 158 -6.92 -15.39 6.73
C GLU A 158 -6.52 -16.40 5.64
N ALA A 159 -7.28 -17.46 5.46
CA ALA A 159 -7.01 -18.47 4.44
C ALA A 159 -7.03 -17.87 3.02
N GLN A 160 -8.01 -17.02 2.71
CA GLN A 160 -8.08 -16.32 1.42
C GLN A 160 -6.93 -15.33 1.23
N ARG A 161 -6.54 -14.64 2.29
CA ARG A 161 -5.39 -13.71 2.30
C ARG A 161 -4.11 -14.43 1.94
N ILE A 162 -3.86 -15.58 2.57
CA ILE A 162 -2.68 -16.42 2.30
C ILE A 162 -2.73 -16.95 0.86
N ALA A 163 -3.84 -17.50 0.42
CA ALA A 163 -4.00 -18.03 -0.93
C ALA A 163 -3.81 -16.96 -2.01
N ARG A 164 -4.43 -15.78 -1.84
CA ARG A 164 -4.28 -14.64 -2.77
C ARG A 164 -2.85 -14.11 -2.79
N PHE A 165 -2.18 -14.08 -1.64
CA PHE A 165 -0.79 -13.66 -1.55
C PHE A 165 0.14 -14.68 -2.23
N ALA A 166 -0.05 -15.98 -1.97
CA ALA A 166 0.70 -17.07 -2.59
C ALA A 166 0.62 -17.01 -4.12
N ALA A 167 -0.61 -16.91 -4.66
CA ALA A 167 -0.84 -16.82 -6.11
C ALA A 167 -0.17 -15.58 -6.72
N ARG A 168 -0.29 -14.41 -6.08
CA ARG A 168 0.30 -13.16 -6.58
C ARG A 168 1.84 -13.16 -6.56
N GLN A 169 2.44 -13.78 -5.55
CA GLN A 169 3.90 -13.83 -5.37
C GLN A 169 4.54 -15.09 -5.94
N LYS A 170 3.74 -16.02 -6.46
CA LYS A 170 4.19 -17.35 -6.95
C LYS A 170 4.95 -18.12 -5.87
N LEU A 171 4.43 -18.11 -4.65
CA LEU A 171 4.98 -18.82 -3.49
C LEU A 171 4.12 -20.04 -3.15
N ASP A 172 4.71 -21.01 -2.47
CA ASP A 172 3.96 -22.05 -1.78
C ASP A 172 3.16 -21.47 -0.59
N LEU A 173 2.16 -22.21 -0.12
CA LEU A 173 1.25 -21.73 0.92
C LEU A 173 1.94 -21.52 2.27
N GLU A 174 2.99 -22.31 2.58
CA GLU A 174 3.72 -22.16 3.85
C GLU A 174 4.56 -20.89 3.88
N SER A 175 5.32 -20.65 2.82
CA SER A 175 6.09 -19.42 2.62
C SER A 175 5.17 -18.18 2.60
N ALA A 176 4.03 -18.27 1.92
CA ALA A 176 3.05 -17.21 1.89
C ALA A 176 2.46 -16.94 3.27
N ARG A 177 2.15 -17.99 4.06
CA ARG A 177 1.65 -17.87 5.44
C ARG A 177 2.65 -17.12 6.31
N LYS A 178 3.92 -17.53 6.30
CA LYS A 178 4.99 -16.88 7.08
C LYS A 178 5.09 -15.38 6.76
N GLU A 179 5.08 -15.03 5.48
CA GLU A 179 5.20 -13.64 5.05
C GLU A 179 3.95 -12.80 5.36
N VAL A 180 2.74 -13.35 5.15
CA VAL A 180 1.48 -12.68 5.53
C VAL A 180 1.44 -12.44 7.03
N THR A 181 1.77 -13.45 7.86
CA THR A 181 1.80 -13.31 9.32
C THR A 181 2.79 -12.24 9.75
N ARG A 182 4.01 -12.24 9.19
CA ARG A 182 5.04 -11.23 9.47
C ARG A 182 4.55 -9.82 9.16
N ARG A 183 3.94 -9.61 7.99
CA ARG A 183 3.42 -8.28 7.58
C ARG A 183 2.22 -7.85 8.40
N MET A 184 1.36 -8.79 8.79
CA MET A 184 0.22 -8.48 9.64
C MET A 184 0.65 -8.09 11.07
N ALA A 185 1.70 -8.72 11.61
CA ALA A 185 2.25 -8.36 12.92
C ALA A 185 2.80 -6.92 12.96
N ALA A 186 3.18 -6.35 11.79
CA ALA A 186 3.63 -4.96 11.67
C ALA A 186 2.48 -3.96 11.40
N GLN A 187 1.23 -4.43 11.34
CA GLN A 187 0.05 -3.62 11.11
C GLN A 187 -0.85 -3.59 12.35
N LEU A 188 -1.70 -2.58 12.46
CA LEU A 188 -2.77 -2.59 13.46
C LEU A 188 -3.67 -3.83 13.27
N PRO A 189 -4.12 -4.45 14.38
CA PRO A 189 -5.06 -5.56 14.32
C PRO A 189 -6.29 -5.20 13.50
N GLU A 190 -6.79 -6.15 12.69
CA GLU A 190 -7.96 -5.91 11.82
C GLU A 190 -9.18 -5.41 12.59
N LYS A 191 -9.38 -5.90 13.83
CA LYS A 191 -10.45 -5.44 14.71
C LYS A 191 -10.36 -3.94 15.02
N GLU A 192 -9.15 -3.41 15.21
CA GLU A 192 -8.96 -1.98 15.46
C GLU A 192 -9.19 -1.14 14.19
N LYS A 193 -8.80 -1.65 13.03
CA LYS A 193 -9.12 -1.02 11.74
C LYS A 193 -10.64 -0.96 11.52
N ILE A 194 -11.35 -2.05 11.80
CA ILE A 194 -12.81 -2.11 11.69
C ILE A 194 -13.50 -1.11 12.63
N LYS A 195 -13.04 -0.97 13.87
CA LYS A 195 -13.59 0.01 14.82
C LYS A 195 -13.43 1.46 14.34
N ALA A 196 -12.35 1.76 13.63
CA ALA A 196 -12.10 3.09 13.09
C ALA A 196 -12.81 3.37 11.78
N ALA A 197 -13.41 2.36 11.13
CA ALA A 197 -14.04 2.47 9.83
C ALA A 197 -15.45 3.03 9.92
N ASN A 198 -15.81 3.88 8.94
CA ASN A 198 -17.21 4.25 8.70
C ASN A 198 -17.96 3.15 7.95
N TYR A 199 -17.26 2.43 7.06
CA TYR A 199 -17.79 1.34 6.27
C TYR A 199 -16.84 0.16 6.24
N VAL A 200 -17.41 -1.05 6.27
CA VAL A 200 -16.65 -2.31 6.15
C VAL A 200 -17.18 -3.08 4.95
N ILE A 201 -16.29 -3.50 4.06
CA ILE A 201 -16.61 -4.36 2.92
C ILE A 201 -15.99 -5.74 3.20
N ASP A 202 -16.85 -6.74 3.32
CA ASP A 202 -16.44 -8.13 3.49
C ASP A 202 -16.22 -8.78 2.11
N ASN A 203 -14.97 -8.96 1.75
CA ASN A 203 -14.53 -9.60 0.51
C ASN A 203 -14.20 -11.09 0.73
N SER A 204 -14.88 -11.75 1.67
CA SER A 204 -14.70 -13.18 1.96
C SER A 204 -15.67 -14.08 1.20
N ALA A 205 -16.73 -13.52 0.65
CA ALA A 205 -17.72 -14.24 -0.14
C ALA A 205 -17.48 -14.13 -1.66
N THR A 206 -18.53 -14.20 -2.46
CA THR A 206 -18.44 -14.06 -3.92
C THR A 206 -18.15 -12.61 -4.34
N LEU A 207 -17.61 -12.43 -5.56
CA LEU A 207 -17.41 -11.09 -6.11
C LEU A 207 -18.73 -10.32 -6.28
N ASP A 208 -19.84 -11.01 -6.55
CA ASP A 208 -21.14 -10.37 -6.70
C ASP A 208 -21.66 -9.82 -5.36
N GLN A 209 -21.48 -10.56 -4.28
CA GLN A 209 -21.79 -10.07 -2.93
C GLN A 209 -20.88 -8.90 -2.52
N THR A 210 -19.62 -8.92 -2.94
CA THR A 210 -18.73 -7.77 -2.74
C THR A 210 -19.20 -6.55 -3.54
N ARG A 211 -19.60 -6.73 -4.81
CA ARG A 211 -20.17 -5.65 -5.64
C ARG A 211 -21.44 -5.03 -5.05
N GLU A 212 -22.30 -5.86 -4.47
CA GLU A 212 -23.52 -5.38 -3.80
C GLU A 212 -23.18 -4.44 -2.64
N GLN A 213 -22.27 -4.88 -1.74
CA GLN A 213 -21.80 -4.03 -0.65
C GLN A 213 -21.14 -2.74 -1.16
N VAL A 214 -20.36 -2.80 -2.24
CA VAL A 214 -19.76 -1.61 -2.85
C VAL A 214 -20.80 -0.66 -3.36
N ARG A 215 -21.88 -1.14 -4.03
CA ARG A 215 -22.99 -0.30 -4.50
C ARG A 215 -23.73 0.37 -3.35
N GLU A 216 -23.98 -0.36 -2.28
CA GLU A 216 -24.63 0.19 -1.09
C GLU A 216 -23.79 1.31 -0.46
N VAL A 217 -22.48 1.06 -0.26
CA VAL A 217 -21.57 2.07 0.28
C VAL A 217 -21.44 3.26 -0.67
N TRP A 218 -21.37 3.02 -2.00
CA TRP A 218 -21.32 4.08 -3.00
C TRP A 218 -22.52 5.02 -2.94
N GLY A 219 -23.73 4.46 -2.82
CA GLY A 219 -24.95 5.27 -2.70
C GLY A 219 -24.91 6.24 -1.51
N LYS A 220 -24.36 5.78 -0.38
CA LYS A 220 -24.17 6.61 0.83
C LYS A 220 -23.11 7.71 0.60
N LEU A 221 -21.95 7.34 0.04
CA LEU A 221 -20.86 8.28 -0.22
C LEU A 221 -21.26 9.35 -1.25
N HIS A 222 -21.98 8.94 -2.31
CA HIS A 222 -22.43 9.86 -3.35
C HIS A 222 -23.48 10.85 -2.80
N ALA A 223 -24.39 10.38 -1.96
CA ALA A 223 -25.35 11.26 -1.29
C ALA A 223 -24.70 12.25 -0.32
N GLU A 224 -23.59 11.88 0.32
CA GLU A 224 -22.82 12.78 1.20
C GLU A 224 -21.98 13.80 0.40
N ALA A 225 -21.58 13.47 -0.84
CA ALA A 225 -20.80 14.34 -1.70
C ALA A 225 -21.64 15.37 -2.46
N ALA A 226 -22.94 15.09 -2.62
CA ALA A 226 -23.92 15.96 -3.29
C ALA A 226 -24.19 17.24 -2.50
#